data_651f4ffc6f5b1786ceb9eb15fa425fd8
#
_entry.id   651f4ffc6f5b1786ceb9eb15fa425fd8
#
_cell.length_a   1.000
_cell.length_b   1.000
_cell.length_c   1.000
_cell.angle_alpha   90.00
_cell.angle_beta   90.00
_cell.angle_gamma   90.00
#
_symmetry.space_group_name_H-M   'P 1'
#
loop_
_entity.id
_entity.type
_entity.pdbx_description
1 polymer ?
#
loop_
_entity_poly.entity_id
_entity_poly.type
_entity_poly.pdbx_seq_one_letter_code
_entity_poly.pdbx_strand_id
1 'polypeptide(L)'
;MDAEFEKRLLRQQNGQSPFISPTGSPVVSPKHCYGDRFIPSRAGANWDIDFNAIQENKLQSPSQTRKAREANIDSGKDGIAYSCLLKNELLGASIDDLKDEQGDDRRALTPTKCKNLFQYRSPRRSLESRVSSPYSLSPVGNKSQKLLRSPRKAVRKISKIPFKVLDAPELQDDFYLNLIDWSSQNVLSVGLGSCVYLWSACTSQVTRLCDLSCDNDTVTSVSWSERGGLVAVGTDKGFVQIWDVAMNKRITTLDGHSARVGALAWNADVLSSGSRDRLILQKDIRTPSLVPERKLTGHRQEHLASGGNDNKLFVWNVTSSSPVQTYTEHLAAVKAIAWSPHQHGLLASGGGTADQCIRFWNTLTGQPLQCVDTGSQVCNLAWSKHSNELVSTHGYSQNQILVWKYPSLLQIAKLTGHSYRVLYLAMSPDGEAIVTGAGDETLRFWNVFSKTRSTKLTCSLAYDRGAKGNVELG
;
A
#
# COMPACT_ATOMS: atom_id res chain seq x y z
N MET A 1 -31.61 -0.56 26.05
CA MET A 1 -32.77 0.02 25.38
C MET A 1 -33.29 1.12 26.28
N ASP A 2 -33.51 2.28 25.71
CA ASP A 2 -33.75 3.52 26.46
C ASP A 2 -35.22 3.56 26.92
N ALA A 3 -35.46 3.77 28.20
CA ALA A 3 -36.80 3.78 28.84
C ALA A 3 -37.73 4.84 28.28
N GLU A 4 -37.23 5.86 27.58
CA GLU A 4 -38.02 6.86 26.89
C GLU A 4 -38.57 6.37 25.55
N PHE A 5 -37.95 5.41 24.91
CA PHE A 5 -38.40 4.83 23.64
C PHE A 5 -39.61 3.92 23.87
N GLU A 6 -39.66 3.16 24.97
CA GLU A 6 -40.83 2.34 25.35
C GLU A 6 -42.03 3.19 25.70
N LYS A 7 -41.84 4.32 26.36
CA LYS A 7 -42.96 5.26 26.67
C LYS A 7 -43.56 5.92 25.42
N ARG A 8 -42.77 6.10 24.35
CA ARG A 8 -43.29 6.60 23.07
C ARG A 8 -44.12 5.56 22.32
N LEU A 9 -43.73 4.29 22.35
CA LEU A 9 -44.42 3.18 21.73
C LEU A 9 -45.78 2.92 22.41
N LEU A 10 -45.85 3.00 23.73
CA LEU A 10 -47.07 2.81 24.50
C LEU A 10 -48.09 3.94 24.31
N ARG A 11 -47.65 5.18 23.97
CA ARG A 11 -48.56 6.29 23.61
C ARG A 11 -49.19 6.16 22.25
N GLN A 12 -48.64 5.39 21.34
CA GLN A 12 -49.22 5.17 20.00
C GLN A 12 -50.33 4.09 19.97
N GLN A 13 -50.41 3.22 20.99
CA GLN A 13 -51.41 2.14 21.02
C GLN A 13 -52.77 2.52 21.64
N ASN A 14 -52.90 3.69 22.29
CA ASN A 14 -54.12 4.07 22.99
C ASN A 14 -54.96 5.17 22.32
N GLY A 15 -54.79 5.39 21.00
CA GLY A 15 -55.56 6.36 20.24
C GLY A 15 -56.74 5.71 19.50
N GLN A 16 -57.83 5.38 20.17
CA GLN A 16 -59.09 5.07 19.51
C GLN A 16 -59.67 6.35 18.93
N SER A 17 -59.92 6.36 17.61
CA SER A 17 -60.67 7.41 16.92
C SER A 17 -62.15 7.02 16.80
N PRO A 18 -63.06 7.90 17.11
CA PRO A 18 -64.50 7.69 16.80
C PRO A 18 -64.82 8.05 15.34
N PHE A 19 -65.43 7.14 14.65
CA PHE A 19 -66.02 7.38 13.34
C PHE A 19 -67.15 8.39 13.44
N ILE A 20 -67.09 9.46 12.65
CA ILE A 20 -68.29 10.29 12.30
C ILE A 20 -68.20 10.55 10.79
N SER A 21 -69.19 10.07 10.08
CA SER A 21 -69.41 10.38 8.66
C SER A 21 -70.14 11.73 8.53
N PRO A 22 -69.73 12.61 7.63
CA PRO A 22 -70.58 13.70 7.17
C PRO A 22 -70.98 13.51 5.70
N THR A 23 -72.27 13.41 5.50
CA THR A 23 -72.97 13.73 4.26
C THR A 23 -72.93 15.24 4.03
N GLY A 24 -72.47 15.66 2.86
CA GLY A 24 -72.53 17.08 2.43
C GLY A 24 -71.86 17.29 1.09
N SER A 25 -72.67 17.60 0.07
CA SER A 25 -72.25 17.80 -1.32
C SER A 25 -71.37 19.05 -1.59
N PRO A 26 -70.76 19.16 -2.76
CA PRO A 26 -69.55 19.94 -2.94
C PRO A 26 -69.78 21.38 -3.35
N VAL A 27 -69.06 22.28 -2.69
CA VAL A 27 -68.81 23.63 -3.19
C VAL A 27 -67.49 23.60 -3.95
N VAL A 28 -67.54 24.04 -5.19
CA VAL A 28 -66.39 24.19 -6.07
C VAL A 28 -65.46 25.26 -5.49
N SER A 29 -64.33 24.89 -5.03
CA SER A 29 -63.24 25.81 -4.66
C SER A 29 -62.01 25.62 -5.53
N PRO A 30 -61.14 26.65 -5.65
CA PRO A 30 -60.15 26.72 -6.69
C PRO A 30 -59.05 25.70 -6.52
N LYS A 31 -58.46 25.33 -7.64
CA LYS A 31 -57.39 24.36 -7.80
C LYS A 31 -56.21 24.57 -6.83
N HIS A 32 -56.27 24.01 -5.64
CA HIS A 32 -55.07 23.75 -4.86
C HIS A 32 -54.63 22.31 -5.13
N CYS A 33 -53.50 22.18 -5.79
CA CYS A 33 -52.81 20.90 -5.87
C CYS A 33 -52.40 20.50 -4.44
N TYR A 34 -53.17 19.63 -3.79
CA TYR A 34 -52.73 19.03 -2.55
C TYR A 34 -51.67 17.98 -2.84
N GLY A 35 -50.44 18.29 -2.52
CA GLY A 35 -49.44 17.24 -2.31
C GLY A 35 -49.73 16.55 -1.00
N ASP A 36 -49.54 15.23 -0.95
CA ASP A 36 -49.53 14.48 0.29
C ASP A 36 -48.57 15.16 1.28
N ARG A 37 -48.88 15.07 2.56
CA ARG A 37 -48.13 15.63 3.65
C ARG A 37 -46.64 15.17 3.63
N PHE A 38 -46.38 14.03 3.02
CA PHE A 38 -45.05 13.41 2.89
C PHE A 38 -44.42 13.56 1.50
N ILE A 39 -45.18 14.02 0.51
CA ILE A 39 -44.69 14.25 -0.85
C ILE A 39 -45.02 15.71 -1.20
N PRO A 40 -44.05 16.63 -1.08
CA PRO A 40 -44.28 18.03 -1.42
C PRO A 40 -44.64 18.17 -2.91
N SER A 41 -45.65 19.00 -3.18
CA SER A 41 -46.04 19.31 -4.56
C SER A 41 -44.88 19.98 -5.27
N ARG A 42 -44.50 19.44 -6.40
CA ARG A 42 -43.41 19.94 -7.23
C ARG A 42 -43.93 20.66 -8.48
N ALA A 43 -45.21 20.88 -8.57
CA ALA A 43 -45.80 21.62 -9.66
C ALA A 43 -45.40 23.10 -9.58
N GLY A 44 -44.68 23.57 -10.58
CA GLY A 44 -44.20 24.95 -10.70
C GLY A 44 -42.82 25.25 -10.07
N ALA A 45 -42.16 24.28 -9.46
CA ALA A 45 -40.80 24.48 -8.98
C ALA A 45 -39.75 24.24 -10.10
N ASN A 46 -38.83 25.17 -10.23
CA ASN A 46 -37.76 25.08 -11.21
C ASN A 46 -36.57 24.29 -10.61
N TRP A 47 -36.75 22.97 -10.53
CA TRP A 47 -35.85 22.06 -9.83
C TRP A 47 -34.44 22.05 -10.36
N ASP A 48 -34.20 22.34 -11.64
CA ASP A 48 -32.88 22.44 -12.20
C ASP A 48 -32.09 23.63 -11.64
N ILE A 49 -32.79 24.76 -11.39
CA ILE A 49 -32.19 25.95 -10.80
C ILE A 49 -31.93 25.73 -9.31
N ASP A 50 -32.91 25.17 -8.58
CA ASP A 50 -32.79 24.93 -7.15
C ASP A 50 -31.76 23.87 -6.81
N PHE A 51 -31.57 22.86 -7.69
CA PHE A 51 -30.57 21.83 -7.51
C PHE A 51 -29.15 22.37 -7.73
N ASN A 52 -28.97 23.26 -8.70
CA ASN A 52 -27.70 23.91 -8.96
C ASN A 52 -27.37 24.93 -7.85
N ALA A 53 -28.34 25.66 -7.32
CA ALA A 53 -28.18 26.58 -6.20
C ALA A 53 -27.72 25.88 -4.89
N ILE A 54 -28.15 24.64 -4.64
CA ILE A 54 -27.68 23.83 -3.50
C ILE A 54 -26.18 23.49 -3.65
N GLN A 55 -25.69 23.34 -4.87
CA GLN A 55 -24.27 23.10 -5.13
C GLN A 55 -23.41 24.36 -5.01
N GLU A 56 -23.91 25.51 -5.45
CA GLU A 56 -23.21 26.80 -5.40
C GLU A 56 -23.05 27.36 -3.99
N ASN A 57 -24.01 27.15 -3.11
CA ASN A 57 -23.96 27.58 -1.70
C ASN A 57 -22.86 26.84 -0.87
N LYS A 58 -22.23 25.81 -1.40
CA LYS A 58 -21.05 25.17 -0.77
C LYS A 58 -19.72 25.83 -1.12
N LEU A 59 -19.70 26.81 -2.03
CA LEU A 59 -18.46 27.40 -2.56
C LEU A 59 -18.15 28.81 -2.04
N GLN A 60 -18.99 29.43 -1.22
CA GLN A 60 -18.74 30.81 -0.77
C GLN A 60 -18.84 30.97 0.75
N SER A 61 -17.72 30.84 1.43
CA SER A 61 -17.35 31.75 2.50
C SER A 61 -15.82 31.73 2.71
N PRO A 62 -15.13 32.86 2.45
CA PRO A 62 -13.67 32.92 2.50
C PRO A 62 -13.10 33.34 3.86
N SER A 63 -13.71 32.94 4.97
CA SER A 63 -13.22 33.40 6.29
C SER A 63 -13.36 32.40 7.45
N GLN A 64 -13.16 31.11 7.23
CA GLN A 64 -12.93 30.21 8.37
C GLN A 64 -11.83 29.19 8.07
N THR A 65 -10.61 29.60 8.43
CA THR A 65 -9.52 28.88 9.08
C THR A 65 -9.15 27.47 8.62
N ARG A 66 -7.90 27.36 8.33
CA ARG A 66 -7.08 26.19 7.95
C ARG A 66 -7.33 24.86 8.70
N LYS A 67 -8.11 24.81 9.76
CA LYS A 67 -8.45 23.58 10.51
C LYS A 67 -9.58 22.74 9.91
N ALA A 68 -10.41 23.31 9.01
CA ALA A 68 -11.52 22.59 8.38
C ALA A 68 -11.13 21.80 7.11
N ARG A 69 -9.91 21.98 6.58
CA ARG A 69 -9.48 21.29 5.34
C ARG A 69 -9.12 19.81 5.50
N GLU A 70 -8.75 19.37 6.68
CA GLU A 70 -8.39 17.95 6.90
C GLU A 70 -9.61 17.05 7.18
N ALA A 71 -10.72 17.60 7.65
CA ALA A 71 -11.96 16.82 7.88
C ALA A 71 -12.82 16.65 6.60
N ASN A 72 -12.56 17.43 5.55
CA ASN A 72 -13.41 17.49 4.35
C ASN A 72 -13.04 16.51 3.22
N ILE A 73 -11.96 15.74 3.34
CA ILE A 73 -11.56 14.78 2.30
C ILE A 73 -12.44 13.53 2.33
N ASP A 74 -12.99 13.17 3.48
CA ASP A 74 -13.86 12.00 3.64
C ASP A 74 -15.32 12.31 3.24
N SER A 75 -15.80 13.55 3.42
CA SER A 75 -17.13 13.97 3.03
C SER A 75 -17.29 14.20 1.51
N GLY A 76 -16.22 14.49 0.81
CA GLY A 76 -16.23 14.73 -0.64
C GLY A 76 -16.60 13.51 -1.47
N LYS A 77 -16.10 12.33 -1.12
CA LYS A 77 -16.38 11.08 -1.85
C LYS A 77 -17.76 10.54 -1.58
N ASP A 78 -18.26 10.69 -0.35
CA ASP A 78 -19.62 10.31 0.01
C ASP A 78 -20.64 11.28 -0.58
N GLY A 79 -20.33 12.56 -0.68
CA GLY A 79 -21.11 13.57 -1.38
C GLY A 79 -21.24 13.29 -2.87
N ILE A 80 -20.14 12.88 -3.54
CA ILE A 80 -20.15 12.52 -4.96
C ILE A 80 -20.98 11.27 -5.20
N ALA A 81 -20.84 10.22 -4.40
CA ALA A 81 -21.62 9.00 -4.53
C ALA A 81 -23.13 9.25 -4.31
N TYR A 82 -23.46 10.10 -3.34
CA TYR A 82 -24.85 10.51 -3.09
C TYR A 82 -25.41 11.34 -4.25
N SER A 83 -24.64 12.30 -4.76
CA SER A 83 -25.01 13.10 -5.92
C SER A 83 -25.23 12.25 -7.18
N CYS A 84 -24.36 11.25 -7.43
CA CYS A 84 -24.52 10.31 -8.53
C CYS A 84 -25.78 9.45 -8.40
N LEU A 85 -26.07 8.96 -7.19
CA LEU A 85 -27.29 8.21 -6.90
C LEU A 85 -28.53 9.06 -7.16
N LEU A 86 -28.53 10.30 -6.66
CA LEU A 86 -29.65 11.22 -6.81
C LEU A 86 -29.89 11.59 -8.28
N LYS A 87 -28.83 11.87 -9.04
CA LYS A 87 -28.90 12.14 -10.48
C LYS A 87 -29.42 10.92 -11.27
N ASN A 88 -28.99 9.70 -10.93
CA ASN A 88 -29.47 8.48 -11.58
C ASN A 88 -30.94 8.20 -11.31
N GLU A 89 -31.40 8.33 -10.06
CA GLU A 89 -32.78 8.03 -9.69
C GLU A 89 -33.79 9.13 -10.07
N LEU A 90 -33.38 10.40 -9.99
CA LEU A 90 -34.28 11.53 -10.28
C LEU A 90 -34.22 11.97 -11.75
N LEU A 91 -33.04 11.96 -12.37
CA LEU A 91 -32.83 12.49 -13.72
C LEU A 91 -32.65 11.39 -14.76
N GLY A 92 -32.49 10.13 -14.35
CA GLY A 92 -32.21 9.00 -15.24
C GLY A 92 -30.87 9.10 -15.97
N ALA A 93 -29.93 9.87 -15.41
CA ALA A 93 -28.57 9.96 -15.93
C ALA A 93 -27.83 8.64 -15.71
N SER A 94 -27.08 8.19 -16.71
CA SER A 94 -26.26 6.98 -16.58
C SER A 94 -25.13 7.21 -15.58
N ILE A 95 -24.87 6.25 -14.70
CA ILE A 95 -23.74 6.32 -13.75
C ILE A 95 -22.39 6.32 -14.49
N ASP A 96 -22.34 5.75 -15.69
CA ASP A 96 -21.14 5.65 -16.49
C ASP A 96 -20.77 6.98 -17.16
N ASP A 97 -21.76 7.81 -17.49
CA ASP A 97 -21.57 9.15 -18.10
C ASP A 97 -20.97 10.17 -17.11
N LEU A 98 -20.93 9.85 -15.81
CA LEU A 98 -20.42 10.74 -14.75
C LEU A 98 -18.94 10.51 -14.42
N LYS A 99 -18.30 9.50 -15.01
CA LYS A 99 -16.88 9.22 -14.78
C LYS A 99 -15.95 10.07 -15.63
N ASP A 100 -16.44 10.59 -16.75
CA ASP A 100 -15.61 11.30 -17.73
C ASP A 100 -15.60 12.83 -17.53
N GLU A 101 -16.37 13.38 -16.57
CA GLU A 101 -16.42 14.82 -16.29
C GLU A 101 -15.32 15.35 -15.35
N GLN A 102 -14.21 14.64 -15.17
CA GLN A 102 -13.05 15.15 -14.42
C GLN A 102 -12.02 15.90 -15.30
N GLY A 103 -12.44 16.40 -16.44
CA GLY A 103 -11.63 17.22 -17.34
C GLY A 103 -12.39 18.45 -17.78
N ASP A 104 -11.94 19.55 -17.23
CA ASP A 104 -12.11 20.93 -17.72
C ASP A 104 -13.42 21.69 -17.42
N ASP A 105 -13.16 22.82 -16.89
CA ASP A 105 -13.94 23.87 -16.26
C ASP A 105 -14.79 24.70 -17.24
N ARG A 106 -15.92 25.19 -16.72
CA ARG A 106 -16.54 26.48 -17.08
C ARG A 106 -17.22 26.60 -18.43
N ARG A 107 -18.12 25.68 -18.77
CA ARG A 107 -19.29 26.05 -19.58
C ARG A 107 -20.54 25.44 -18.97
N ALA A 108 -21.38 26.26 -18.36
CA ALA A 108 -22.74 25.92 -18.01
C ALA A 108 -23.49 25.52 -19.28
N LEU A 109 -23.55 24.20 -19.51
CA LEU A 109 -24.40 23.64 -20.56
C LEU A 109 -25.84 23.79 -20.06
N THR A 110 -26.54 24.76 -20.57
CA THR A 110 -27.99 24.84 -20.45
C THR A 110 -28.60 23.56 -21.01
N PRO A 111 -29.38 22.81 -20.22
CA PRO A 111 -29.96 21.57 -20.69
C PRO A 111 -31.00 21.88 -21.78
N THR A 112 -30.74 21.45 -23.00
CA THR A 112 -31.59 21.67 -24.17
C THR A 112 -32.85 20.81 -24.22
N LYS A 113 -33.11 19.99 -23.21
CA LYS A 113 -34.36 19.20 -23.07
C LYS A 113 -34.79 19.10 -21.62
N CYS A 114 -35.80 19.85 -21.22
CA CYS A 114 -36.48 19.63 -19.94
C CYS A 114 -37.09 18.22 -19.91
N LYS A 115 -36.47 17.29 -19.19
CA LYS A 115 -37.11 16.02 -18.87
C LYS A 115 -37.96 16.23 -17.64
N ASN A 116 -39.29 16.01 -17.79
CA ASN A 116 -40.17 16.04 -16.64
C ASN A 116 -39.73 15.01 -15.62
N LEU A 117 -39.52 15.39 -14.38
CA LEU A 117 -39.12 14.55 -13.26
C LEU A 117 -40.07 13.36 -13.02
N PHE A 118 -41.34 13.54 -13.37
CA PHE A 118 -42.33 12.51 -13.30
C PHE A 118 -42.97 12.35 -14.68
N GLN A 119 -42.56 11.29 -15.37
CA GLN A 119 -43.25 10.85 -16.58
C GLN A 119 -44.09 9.64 -16.23
N TYR A 120 -45.41 9.79 -16.37
CA TYR A 120 -46.34 8.67 -16.41
C TYR A 120 -46.13 7.95 -17.74
N ARG A 121 -45.27 6.95 -17.76
CA ARG A 121 -45.05 6.10 -18.93
C ARG A 121 -46.10 5.00 -18.93
N SER A 122 -47.05 5.10 -19.83
CA SER A 122 -47.79 3.95 -20.32
C SER A 122 -46.80 2.86 -20.81
N PRO A 123 -46.99 1.58 -20.47
CA PRO A 123 -46.04 0.52 -20.80
C PRO A 123 -46.03 0.25 -22.31
N ARG A 124 -45.28 1.02 -23.09
CA ARG A 124 -44.90 0.62 -24.44
C ARG A 124 -43.75 -0.41 -24.32
N ARG A 125 -44.09 -1.65 -24.70
CA ARG A 125 -43.10 -2.75 -24.85
C ARG A 125 -41.99 -2.34 -25.79
N SER A 126 -40.87 -1.94 -25.32
CA SER A 126 -39.60 -1.96 -26.05
C SER A 126 -38.70 -3.05 -25.47
N LEU A 127 -38.22 -3.92 -26.33
CA LEU A 127 -37.58 -5.21 -26.01
C LEU A 127 -36.14 -5.12 -25.48
N GLU A 128 -35.63 -3.96 -25.10
CA GLU A 128 -34.23 -3.79 -24.73
C GLU A 128 -34.00 -2.87 -23.52
N SER A 129 -34.66 -3.12 -22.42
CA SER A 129 -34.11 -2.74 -21.10
C SER A 129 -34.78 -3.62 -20.06
N ARG A 130 -34.00 -4.35 -19.28
CA ARG A 130 -34.47 -5.04 -18.07
C ARG A 130 -34.97 -4.00 -17.10
N VAL A 131 -36.19 -3.51 -17.34
CA VAL A 131 -36.88 -2.60 -16.45
C VAL A 131 -37.16 -3.38 -15.18
N SER A 132 -36.78 -2.84 -14.03
CA SER A 132 -37.20 -3.34 -12.74
C SER A 132 -38.73 -3.51 -12.75
N SER A 133 -39.19 -4.70 -12.35
CA SER A 133 -40.61 -5.01 -12.27
C SER A 133 -41.33 -3.90 -11.50
N PRO A 134 -42.51 -3.41 -11.95
CA PRO A 134 -43.32 -2.44 -11.21
C PRO A 134 -43.77 -2.96 -9.83
N TYR A 135 -43.58 -4.26 -9.58
CA TYR A 135 -43.80 -4.91 -8.28
C TYR A 135 -42.51 -5.04 -7.44
N SER A 136 -41.43 -4.39 -7.84
CA SER A 136 -40.23 -4.35 -7.02
C SER A 136 -40.50 -3.61 -5.72
N LEU A 137 -40.33 -4.28 -4.58
CA LEU A 137 -40.46 -3.68 -3.25
C LEU A 137 -39.37 -2.61 -2.95
N SER A 138 -38.41 -2.46 -3.84
CA SER A 138 -37.33 -1.48 -3.68
C SER A 138 -37.60 -0.25 -4.56
N PRO A 139 -37.66 0.96 -3.96
CA PRO A 139 -37.86 2.20 -4.70
C PRO A 139 -36.61 2.63 -5.50
N VAL A 140 -35.49 1.88 -5.36
CA VAL A 140 -34.21 2.22 -5.93
C VAL A 140 -33.87 1.29 -7.11
N GLY A 141 -33.44 1.84 -8.23
CA GLY A 141 -33.12 1.09 -9.44
C GLY A 141 -32.00 0.05 -9.21
N ASN A 142 -32.01 -1.04 -10.01
CA ASN A 142 -31.09 -2.16 -9.85
C ASN A 142 -29.60 -1.75 -9.90
N LYS A 143 -29.25 -0.74 -10.70
CA LYS A 143 -27.87 -0.22 -10.78
C LYS A 143 -27.48 0.50 -9.47
N SER A 144 -28.37 1.31 -8.93
CA SER A 144 -28.16 2.00 -7.65
C SER A 144 -28.17 1.03 -6.47
N GLN A 145 -29.02 -0.03 -6.50
CA GLN A 145 -28.96 -1.11 -5.51
C GLN A 145 -27.62 -1.85 -5.53
N LYS A 146 -27.06 -2.12 -6.72
CA LYS A 146 -25.74 -2.75 -6.84
C LYS A 146 -24.64 -1.84 -6.27
N LEU A 147 -24.74 -0.53 -6.49
CA LEU A 147 -23.82 0.45 -5.91
C LEU A 147 -23.93 0.51 -4.38
N LEU A 148 -25.15 0.49 -3.85
CA LEU A 148 -25.42 0.51 -2.40
C LEU A 148 -25.02 -0.80 -1.71
N ARG A 149 -25.20 -1.94 -2.39
CA ARG A 149 -24.82 -3.28 -1.86
C ARG A 149 -23.34 -3.58 -1.96
N SER A 150 -22.60 -2.87 -2.84
CA SER A 150 -21.15 -3.03 -2.88
C SER A 150 -20.57 -2.50 -1.57
N PRO A 151 -19.96 -3.36 -0.73
CA PRO A 151 -19.36 -2.90 0.52
C PRO A 151 -18.33 -1.84 0.20
N ARG A 152 -18.55 -0.62 0.65
CA ARG A 152 -17.53 0.44 0.56
C ARG A 152 -16.33 -0.08 1.36
N LYS A 153 -15.23 -0.37 0.67
CA LYS A 153 -13.98 -0.67 1.37
C LYS A 153 -13.63 0.58 2.16
N ALA A 154 -13.67 0.47 3.48
CA ALA A 154 -13.21 1.54 4.34
C ALA A 154 -11.80 1.92 3.88
N VAL A 155 -11.60 3.20 3.57
CA VAL A 155 -10.27 3.71 3.19
C VAL A 155 -9.38 3.54 4.40
N ARG A 156 -8.32 2.73 4.26
CA ARG A 156 -7.34 2.51 5.33
C ARG A 156 -6.71 3.85 5.70
N LYS A 157 -6.78 4.22 6.97
CA LYS A 157 -6.05 5.36 7.52
C LYS A 157 -4.67 4.90 7.95
N ILE A 158 -3.63 5.40 7.28
CA ILE A 158 -2.23 5.18 7.65
C ILE A 158 -1.83 6.32 8.57
N SER A 159 -1.33 5.98 9.78
CA SER A 159 -0.83 6.99 10.73
C SER A 159 0.38 7.70 10.15
N LYS A 160 0.38 9.02 10.22
CA LYS A 160 1.53 9.85 9.83
C LYS A 160 2.54 10.04 10.95
N ILE A 161 2.27 9.49 12.13
CA ILE A 161 3.13 9.54 13.31
C ILE A 161 3.67 8.12 13.54
N PRO A 162 4.99 7.96 13.75
CA PRO A 162 5.56 6.66 14.10
C PRO A 162 5.01 6.20 15.45
N PHE A 163 4.73 4.91 15.58
CA PHE A 163 4.24 4.38 16.86
C PHE A 163 5.35 4.10 17.87
N LYS A 164 6.59 4.02 17.39
CA LYS A 164 7.80 3.87 18.23
C LYS A 164 8.98 4.56 17.55
N VAL A 165 9.85 5.14 18.36
CA VAL A 165 11.13 5.71 17.95
C VAL A 165 12.20 5.14 18.87
N LEU A 166 13.30 4.69 18.32
CA LEU A 166 14.48 4.23 19.05
C LEU A 166 15.68 5.07 18.64
N ASP A 167 16.55 5.34 19.58
CA ASP A 167 17.83 5.98 19.31
C ASP A 167 18.81 4.94 18.76
N ALA A 168 19.55 5.31 17.74
CA ALA A 168 20.57 4.49 17.05
C ALA A 168 21.81 5.33 16.84
N PRO A 169 22.61 5.57 17.90
CA PRO A 169 23.81 6.41 17.82
C PRO A 169 24.81 5.80 16.83
N GLU A 170 25.49 6.64 16.09
CA GLU A 170 26.46 6.28 15.05
C GLU A 170 25.87 5.56 13.83
N LEU A 171 24.55 5.64 13.62
CA LEU A 171 23.94 5.17 12.38
C LEU A 171 24.42 6.04 11.21
N GLN A 172 25.18 5.45 10.30
CA GLN A 172 25.88 6.18 9.24
C GLN A 172 24.93 6.73 8.17
N ASP A 173 25.18 7.96 7.71
CA ASP A 173 24.48 8.57 6.54
C ASP A 173 25.25 8.23 5.24
N ASP A 174 25.48 6.97 4.96
CA ASP A 174 26.10 6.51 3.71
C ASP A 174 25.09 5.75 2.85
N PHE A 175 24.87 6.23 1.63
CA PHE A 175 23.92 5.66 0.68
C PHE A 175 24.23 4.20 0.32
N TYR A 176 25.47 3.77 0.39
CA TYR A 176 25.90 2.44 -0.05
C TYR A 176 25.83 1.36 1.05
N LEU A 177 25.44 1.71 2.26
CA LEU A 177 25.33 0.77 3.37
C LEU A 177 23.90 0.21 3.49
N ASN A 178 23.78 -0.99 4.09
CA ASN A 178 22.52 -1.63 4.43
C ASN A 178 22.58 -2.13 5.87
N LEU A 179 22.33 -1.25 6.83
CA LEU A 179 22.62 -1.45 8.26
C LEU A 179 21.46 -2.00 9.08
N ILE A 180 20.29 -2.23 8.47
CA ILE A 180 19.10 -2.65 9.21
C ILE A 180 18.42 -3.82 8.49
N ASP A 181 18.07 -4.86 9.25
CA ASP A 181 17.21 -5.94 8.77
C ASP A 181 16.36 -6.53 9.91
N TRP A 182 15.18 -7.03 9.60
CA TRP A 182 14.19 -7.50 10.58
C TRP A 182 13.90 -8.99 10.39
N SER A 183 14.26 -9.78 11.40
CA SER A 183 14.13 -11.23 11.41
C SER A 183 12.67 -11.72 11.39
N SER A 184 12.48 -12.93 10.85
CA SER A 184 11.23 -13.69 10.99
C SER A 184 10.85 -13.99 12.44
N GLN A 185 11.80 -13.97 13.37
CA GLN A 185 11.59 -14.14 14.82
C GLN A 185 11.31 -12.81 15.55
N ASN A 186 11.03 -11.75 14.83
CA ASN A 186 10.72 -10.42 15.36
C ASN A 186 11.89 -9.76 16.13
N VAL A 187 13.10 -10.01 15.69
CA VAL A 187 14.34 -9.38 16.16
C VAL A 187 14.90 -8.49 15.07
N LEU A 188 15.17 -7.23 15.39
CA LEU A 188 15.80 -6.26 14.49
C LEU A 188 17.32 -6.30 14.70
N SER A 189 18.09 -6.42 13.63
CA SER A 189 19.54 -6.20 13.64
C SER A 189 19.87 -4.80 13.14
N VAL A 190 20.78 -4.14 13.82
CA VAL A 190 21.21 -2.77 13.49
C VAL A 190 22.73 -2.70 13.58
N GLY A 191 23.37 -2.28 12.49
CA GLY A 191 24.81 -1.98 12.46
C GLY A 191 25.08 -0.54 12.89
N LEU A 192 25.85 -0.35 13.92
CA LEU A 192 26.23 0.97 14.46
C LEU A 192 27.75 1.04 14.57
N GLY A 193 28.37 1.77 13.68
CA GLY A 193 29.83 1.86 13.61
C GLY A 193 30.51 0.50 13.41
N SER A 194 31.22 0.02 14.42
CA SER A 194 31.90 -1.30 14.44
C SER A 194 31.04 -2.41 15.06
N CYS A 195 29.89 -2.08 15.65
CA CYS A 195 29.08 -3.02 16.42
C CYS A 195 27.78 -3.38 15.70
N VAL A 196 27.29 -4.61 15.94
CA VAL A 196 25.94 -5.02 15.58
C VAL A 196 25.13 -5.24 16.84
N TYR A 197 23.98 -4.59 16.91
CA TYR A 197 23.01 -4.73 18.00
C TYR A 197 21.75 -5.44 17.51
N LEU A 198 21.20 -6.23 18.41
CA LEU A 198 19.93 -6.92 18.22
C LEU A 198 18.90 -6.34 19.18
N TRP A 199 17.78 -5.89 18.62
CA TRP A 199 16.64 -5.42 19.40
C TRP A 199 15.45 -6.37 19.23
N SER A 200 14.97 -6.95 20.33
CA SER A 200 13.77 -7.79 20.31
C SER A 200 12.52 -6.95 20.38
N ALA A 201 11.65 -7.04 19.37
CA ALA A 201 10.39 -6.30 19.35
C ALA A 201 9.38 -6.81 20.40
N CYS A 202 9.51 -8.07 20.84
CA CYS A 202 8.64 -8.67 21.85
C CYS A 202 8.99 -8.20 23.27
N THR A 203 10.29 -8.18 23.62
CA THR A 203 10.77 -7.87 24.98
C THR A 203 11.30 -6.46 25.12
N SER A 204 11.54 -5.76 24.00
CA SER A 204 12.22 -4.45 23.92
C SER A 204 13.66 -4.48 24.47
N GLN A 205 14.25 -5.66 24.60
CA GLN A 205 15.65 -5.81 25.03
C GLN A 205 16.61 -5.58 23.89
N VAL A 206 17.76 -4.98 24.19
CA VAL A 206 18.87 -4.78 23.29
C VAL A 206 20.02 -5.67 23.72
N THR A 207 20.57 -6.42 22.80
CA THR A 207 21.79 -7.25 23.00
C THR A 207 22.82 -6.92 21.94
N ARG A 208 24.10 -6.87 22.31
CA ARG A 208 25.18 -6.72 21.36
C ARG A 208 25.58 -8.10 20.81
N LEU A 209 25.53 -8.27 19.49
CA LEU A 209 25.90 -9.50 18.81
C LEU A 209 27.41 -9.59 18.60
N CYS A 210 28.03 -8.53 18.05
CA CYS A 210 29.46 -8.51 17.76
C CYS A 210 30.01 -7.10 17.86
N ASP A 211 31.35 -7.06 18.00
CA ASP A 211 32.16 -5.85 18.01
C ASP A 211 33.39 -6.08 17.17
N LEU A 212 33.56 -5.30 16.11
CA LEU A 212 34.64 -5.37 15.15
C LEU A 212 35.77 -4.35 15.43
N SER A 213 35.66 -3.62 16.54
CA SER A 213 36.67 -2.58 16.91
C SER A 213 38.06 -3.20 17.08
N CYS A 214 38.14 -4.44 17.60
CA CYS A 214 39.43 -5.14 17.75
C CYS A 214 40.14 -5.38 16.40
N ASP A 215 39.37 -5.57 15.36
CA ASP A 215 39.86 -5.81 14.01
C ASP A 215 40.04 -4.50 13.22
N ASN A 216 39.80 -3.33 13.84
CA ASN A 216 39.71 -2.02 13.18
C ASN A 216 38.84 -2.07 11.92
N ASP A 217 37.66 -2.66 12.00
CA ASP A 217 36.73 -2.82 10.89
C ASP A 217 35.38 -2.24 11.25
N THR A 218 34.58 -1.91 10.24
CA THR A 218 33.24 -1.34 10.42
C THR A 218 32.20 -2.18 9.74
N VAL A 219 30.97 -2.14 10.28
CA VAL A 219 29.81 -2.83 9.72
C VAL A 219 29.27 -2.05 8.53
N THR A 220 29.15 -2.71 7.38
CA THR A 220 28.63 -2.08 6.15
C THR A 220 27.31 -2.66 5.68
N SER A 221 26.99 -3.88 6.09
CA SER A 221 25.69 -4.50 5.78
C SER A 221 25.33 -5.57 6.80
N VAL A 222 24.02 -5.74 7.04
CA VAL A 222 23.47 -6.81 7.88
C VAL A 222 22.31 -7.47 7.14
N SER A 223 22.16 -8.78 7.28
CA SER A 223 21.02 -9.51 6.69
C SER A 223 20.74 -10.78 7.47
N TRP A 224 19.46 -11.00 7.78
CA TRP A 224 18.98 -12.20 8.43
C TRP A 224 18.74 -13.33 7.45
N SER A 225 19.06 -14.54 7.86
CA SER A 225 18.60 -15.75 7.17
C SER A 225 17.05 -15.84 7.23
N GLU A 226 16.44 -16.52 6.26
CA GLU A 226 14.99 -16.67 6.20
C GLU A 226 14.37 -17.28 7.47
N ARG A 227 15.09 -18.23 8.08
CA ARG A 227 14.65 -18.87 9.34
C ARG A 227 14.85 -17.99 10.57
N GLY A 228 15.59 -16.88 10.45
CA GLY A 228 15.80 -15.91 11.53
C GLY A 228 16.76 -16.36 12.63
N GLY A 229 17.52 -17.43 12.43
CA GLY A 229 18.49 -17.91 13.42
C GLY A 229 19.91 -17.37 13.17
N LEU A 230 20.24 -17.01 11.95
CA LEU A 230 21.57 -16.56 11.55
C LEU A 230 21.55 -15.13 11.05
N VAL A 231 22.61 -14.38 11.33
CA VAL A 231 22.87 -13.03 10.80
C VAL A 231 24.15 -13.05 10.01
N ALA A 232 24.09 -12.55 8.78
CA ALA A 232 25.29 -12.21 8.01
C ALA A 232 25.64 -10.74 8.25
N VAL A 233 26.91 -10.48 8.52
CA VAL A 233 27.48 -9.16 8.76
C VAL A 233 28.58 -8.92 7.73
N GLY A 234 28.37 -7.95 6.84
CA GLY A 234 29.36 -7.50 5.88
C GLY A 234 30.21 -6.38 6.46
N THR A 235 31.50 -6.36 6.13
CA THR A 235 32.48 -5.42 6.68
C THR A 235 33.12 -4.54 5.63
N ASP A 236 33.76 -3.46 6.06
CA ASP A 236 34.46 -2.53 5.16
C ASP A 236 35.72 -3.15 4.55
N LYS A 237 36.37 -4.06 5.26
CA LYS A 237 37.56 -4.80 4.76
C LYS A 237 37.26 -5.92 3.78
N GLY A 238 35.97 -6.20 3.52
CA GLY A 238 35.55 -7.21 2.54
C GLY A 238 35.25 -8.59 3.13
N PHE A 239 35.18 -8.72 4.45
CA PHE A 239 34.77 -9.96 5.09
C PHE A 239 33.26 -10.04 5.24
N VAL A 240 32.73 -11.25 5.19
CA VAL A 240 31.34 -11.53 5.58
C VAL A 240 31.35 -12.53 6.72
N GLN A 241 30.88 -12.15 7.89
CA GLN A 241 30.82 -12.97 9.07
C GLN A 241 29.40 -13.52 9.25
N ILE A 242 29.27 -14.82 9.52
CA ILE A 242 28.00 -15.47 9.83
C ILE A 242 27.95 -15.73 11.32
N TRP A 243 26.92 -15.23 11.96
CA TRP A 243 26.69 -15.31 13.39
C TRP A 243 25.44 -16.11 13.72
N ASP A 244 25.56 -17.03 14.68
CA ASP A 244 24.42 -17.70 15.34
C ASP A 244 23.94 -16.82 16.48
N VAL A 245 22.71 -16.38 16.40
CA VAL A 245 22.11 -15.47 17.39
C VAL A 245 21.77 -16.19 18.69
N ALA A 246 21.34 -17.46 18.62
CA ALA A 246 21.01 -18.23 19.81
C ALA A 246 22.21 -18.52 20.69
N MET A 247 23.35 -18.84 20.04
CA MET A 247 24.60 -19.14 20.72
C MET A 247 25.47 -17.91 20.94
N ASN A 248 25.11 -16.77 20.34
CA ASN A 248 25.89 -15.53 20.27
C ASN A 248 27.36 -15.80 19.84
N LYS A 249 27.51 -16.63 18.81
CA LYS A 249 28.82 -17.10 18.34
C LYS A 249 28.97 -16.93 16.84
N ARG A 250 30.16 -16.51 16.42
CA ARG A 250 30.53 -16.52 15.01
C ARG A 250 30.74 -17.95 14.52
N ILE A 251 29.99 -18.36 13.51
CA ILE A 251 30.09 -19.69 12.89
C ILE A 251 31.24 -19.72 11.92
N THR A 252 31.27 -18.77 10.99
CA THR A 252 32.26 -18.71 9.92
C THR A 252 32.53 -17.28 9.47
N THR A 253 33.71 -17.07 8.89
CA THR A 253 34.04 -15.83 8.19
C THR A 253 34.32 -16.21 6.74
N LEU A 254 33.63 -15.55 5.84
CA LEU A 254 33.78 -15.72 4.40
C LEU A 254 34.63 -14.57 3.89
N ASP A 255 35.73 -14.91 3.28
CA ASP A 255 36.64 -14.01 2.59
C ASP A 255 36.50 -14.13 1.06
N GLY A 256 37.14 -13.25 0.33
CA GLY A 256 37.10 -13.26 -1.13
C GLY A 256 36.81 -11.91 -1.77
N HIS A 257 36.22 -10.96 -1.04
CA HIS A 257 36.13 -9.58 -1.49
C HIS A 257 37.36 -8.77 -1.12
N SER A 258 37.75 -7.83 -2.00
CA SER A 258 38.86 -6.92 -1.80
C SER A 258 38.46 -5.52 -1.34
N ALA A 259 37.15 -5.27 -1.17
CA ALA A 259 36.60 -4.00 -0.74
C ALA A 259 35.32 -4.23 0.05
N ARG A 260 34.74 -3.14 0.60
CA ARG A 260 33.54 -3.20 1.47
C ARG A 260 32.39 -3.99 0.87
N VAL A 261 31.67 -4.73 1.71
CA VAL A 261 30.51 -5.53 1.36
C VAL A 261 29.25 -4.75 1.73
N GLY A 262 28.69 -4.05 0.75
CA GLY A 262 27.53 -3.18 0.99
C GLY A 262 26.17 -3.86 0.86
N ALA A 263 26.09 -5.05 0.25
CA ALA A 263 24.84 -5.75 0.02
C ALA A 263 24.94 -7.23 0.33
N LEU A 264 23.92 -7.76 1.00
CA LEU A 264 23.80 -9.17 1.36
C LEU A 264 22.38 -9.64 1.01
N ALA A 265 22.27 -10.83 0.46
CA ALA A 265 20.97 -11.44 0.15
C ALA A 265 21.03 -12.95 0.37
N TRP A 266 20.08 -13.48 1.13
CA TRP A 266 19.91 -14.88 1.39
C TRP A 266 18.96 -15.55 0.39
N ASN A 267 19.29 -16.76 0.02
CA ASN A 267 18.42 -17.70 -0.64
C ASN A 267 18.60 -19.04 0.05
N ALA A 268 17.68 -19.38 0.94
CA ALA A 268 17.78 -20.51 1.87
C ALA A 268 19.15 -20.54 2.59
N ASP A 269 20.04 -21.47 2.24
CA ASP A 269 21.36 -21.63 2.85
C ASP A 269 22.50 -21.02 2.00
N VAL A 270 22.17 -20.39 0.87
CA VAL A 270 23.14 -19.70 -0.01
C VAL A 270 23.09 -18.20 0.27
N LEU A 271 24.25 -17.63 0.57
CA LEU A 271 24.43 -16.19 0.75
C LEU A 271 25.09 -15.58 -0.49
N SER A 272 24.44 -14.56 -1.05
CA SER A 272 25.00 -13.70 -2.08
C SER A 272 25.52 -12.41 -1.43
N SER A 273 26.77 -12.07 -1.67
CA SER A 273 27.39 -10.83 -1.19
C SER A 273 27.83 -9.97 -2.36
N GLY A 274 27.47 -8.69 -2.32
CA GLY A 274 27.85 -7.68 -3.30
C GLY A 274 28.80 -6.65 -2.70
N SER A 275 29.90 -6.37 -3.41
CA SER A 275 30.97 -5.51 -2.91
C SER A 275 31.31 -4.38 -3.88
N ARG A 276 31.98 -3.36 -3.34
CA ARG A 276 32.55 -2.25 -4.10
C ARG A 276 33.62 -2.72 -5.09
N ASP A 277 34.18 -3.93 -4.94
CA ASP A 277 35.10 -4.56 -5.87
C ASP A 277 34.46 -5.00 -7.19
N ARG A 278 33.15 -4.76 -7.37
CA ARG A 278 32.32 -5.09 -8.54
C ARG A 278 32.04 -6.59 -8.69
N LEU A 279 32.31 -7.37 -7.65
CA LEU A 279 32.01 -8.80 -7.64
C LEU A 279 30.75 -9.11 -6.83
N ILE A 280 30.05 -10.15 -7.25
CA ILE A 280 29.02 -10.80 -6.48
C ILE A 280 29.49 -12.23 -6.23
N LEU A 281 29.70 -12.57 -4.97
CA LEU A 281 30.09 -13.89 -4.55
C LEU A 281 28.90 -14.62 -3.95
N GLN A 282 28.71 -15.89 -4.35
CA GLN A 282 27.69 -16.76 -3.78
C GLN A 282 28.41 -17.90 -3.05
N LYS A 283 28.05 -18.10 -1.78
CA LYS A 283 28.61 -19.13 -0.92
C LYS A 283 27.51 -19.88 -0.20
N ASP A 284 27.55 -21.22 -0.25
CA ASP A 284 26.71 -22.06 0.57
C ASP A 284 27.36 -22.20 1.96
N ILE A 285 26.65 -21.79 3.01
CA ILE A 285 27.17 -21.80 4.38
C ILE A 285 27.37 -23.20 4.96
N ARG A 286 26.80 -24.23 4.34
CA ARG A 286 26.93 -25.63 4.78
C ARG A 286 28.22 -26.27 4.30
N THR A 287 28.85 -25.72 3.26
CA THR A 287 30.07 -26.25 2.70
C THR A 287 31.28 -25.56 3.35
N PRO A 288 32.25 -26.30 3.91
CA PRO A 288 33.44 -25.72 4.52
C PRO A 288 34.44 -25.16 3.53
N SER A 289 34.11 -25.12 2.26
CA SER A 289 35.02 -24.71 1.18
C SER A 289 35.27 -23.20 1.21
N LEU A 290 36.52 -22.82 1.31
CA LEU A 290 37.02 -21.44 1.18
C LEU A 290 36.88 -20.88 -0.24
N VAL A 291 36.56 -21.72 -1.21
CA VAL A 291 36.34 -21.34 -2.60
C VAL A 291 34.92 -20.93 -2.80
N PRO A 292 34.62 -19.79 -3.44
CA PRO A 292 33.25 -19.43 -3.80
C PRO A 292 32.69 -20.52 -4.73
N GLU A 293 31.81 -21.37 -4.17
CA GLU A 293 31.19 -22.42 -4.95
C GLU A 293 30.04 -21.87 -5.75
N ARG A 294 30.32 -21.67 -7.01
CA ARG A 294 29.31 -21.45 -8.01
C ARG A 294 28.67 -22.79 -8.39
N LYS A 295 27.89 -23.36 -7.49
CA LYS A 295 27.12 -24.57 -7.74
C LYS A 295 25.66 -24.31 -7.43
N LEU A 296 24.98 -23.87 -8.45
CA LEU A 296 23.57 -23.60 -8.46
C LEU A 296 22.85 -24.84 -8.99
N THR A 297 22.56 -25.78 -8.11
CA THR A 297 21.80 -26.99 -8.48
C THR A 297 20.45 -26.95 -7.79
N GLY A 298 19.38 -26.86 -8.58
CA GLY A 298 18.12 -27.40 -8.13
C GLY A 298 16.80 -26.74 -8.50
N HIS A 299 16.66 -25.43 -8.71
CA HIS A 299 15.37 -24.87 -9.08
C HIS A 299 15.43 -23.98 -10.30
N ARG A 300 14.47 -24.16 -11.23
CA ARG A 300 14.47 -23.60 -12.60
C ARG A 300 14.14 -22.10 -12.68
N GLN A 301 13.92 -21.40 -11.58
CA GLN A 301 13.35 -20.03 -11.63
C GLN A 301 13.89 -19.06 -10.56
N GLU A 302 15.08 -19.29 -10.01
CA GLU A 302 15.66 -18.36 -9.08
C GLU A 302 16.49 -17.30 -9.82
N HIS A 303 16.11 -16.05 -9.65
CA HIS A 303 16.81 -14.91 -10.22
C HIS A 303 17.37 -14.03 -9.10
N LEU A 304 18.61 -13.59 -9.26
CA LEU A 304 19.23 -12.55 -8.46
C LEU A 304 19.18 -11.24 -9.24
N ALA A 305 18.80 -10.15 -8.59
CA ALA A 305 18.93 -8.81 -9.16
C ALA A 305 20.04 -8.04 -8.46
N SER A 306 20.85 -7.33 -9.22
CA SER A 306 21.89 -6.47 -8.70
C SER A 306 21.89 -5.11 -9.37
N GLY A 307 21.99 -4.05 -8.57
CA GLY A 307 22.12 -2.68 -9.04
C GLY A 307 23.51 -2.12 -8.72
N GLY A 308 24.01 -1.28 -9.58
CA GLY A 308 25.35 -0.72 -9.46
C GLY A 308 25.39 0.81 -9.53
N ASN A 309 26.55 1.34 -9.22
CA ASN A 309 26.87 2.76 -9.38
C ASN A 309 27.11 3.16 -10.86
N ASP A 310 27.17 2.15 -11.73
CA ASP A 310 27.20 2.30 -13.19
C ASP A 310 25.82 2.52 -13.82
N ASN A 311 24.80 2.78 -12.99
CA ASN A 311 23.42 3.02 -13.36
C ASN A 311 22.74 1.80 -14.00
N LYS A 312 23.35 0.63 -13.90
CA LYS A 312 22.84 -0.60 -14.49
C LYS A 312 22.14 -1.47 -13.46
N LEU A 313 21.10 -2.15 -13.92
CA LEU A 313 20.42 -3.20 -13.20
C LEU A 313 20.60 -4.50 -13.97
N PHE A 314 21.18 -5.49 -13.30
CA PHE A 314 21.37 -6.83 -13.87
C PHE A 314 20.43 -7.82 -13.22
N VAL A 315 19.95 -8.75 -14.03
CA VAL A 315 19.23 -9.94 -13.54
C VAL A 315 20.03 -11.16 -13.94
N TRP A 316 20.35 -11.95 -12.95
CA TRP A 316 21.19 -13.14 -13.06
C TRP A 316 20.35 -14.38 -12.90
N ASN A 317 20.65 -15.40 -13.68
CA ASN A 317 20.13 -16.75 -13.49
C ASN A 317 21.16 -17.60 -12.74
N VAL A 318 20.66 -18.59 -12.05
CA VAL A 318 21.40 -19.61 -11.30
C VAL A 318 22.41 -20.36 -12.18
N THR A 319 22.12 -20.52 -13.46
CA THR A 319 22.93 -21.37 -14.36
C THR A 319 24.01 -20.62 -15.14
N SER A 320 23.94 -19.28 -15.23
CA SER A 320 24.84 -18.48 -16.07
C SER A 320 25.75 -17.56 -15.29
N SER A 321 26.99 -17.42 -15.75
CA SER A 321 27.94 -16.43 -15.20
C SER A 321 27.78 -15.03 -15.77
N SER A 322 27.03 -14.92 -16.85
CA SER A 322 26.65 -13.65 -17.45
C SER A 322 25.24 -13.28 -17.05
N PRO A 323 24.91 -11.98 -16.93
CA PRO A 323 23.54 -11.56 -16.65
C PRO A 323 22.61 -11.99 -17.78
N VAL A 324 21.43 -12.49 -17.42
CA VAL A 324 20.38 -12.85 -18.38
C VAL A 324 19.75 -11.62 -18.97
N GLN A 325 19.61 -10.57 -18.15
CA GLN A 325 19.06 -9.29 -18.57
C GLN A 325 19.88 -8.13 -18.02
N THR A 326 19.97 -7.08 -18.81
CA THR A 326 20.67 -5.83 -18.47
C THR A 326 19.75 -4.66 -18.79
N TYR A 327 19.48 -3.87 -17.78
CA TYR A 327 18.68 -2.65 -17.92
C TYR A 327 19.58 -1.44 -17.68
N THR A 328 19.51 -0.45 -18.58
CA THR A 328 20.40 0.73 -18.60
C THR A 328 19.62 2.05 -18.58
N GLU A 329 18.35 2.00 -18.25
CA GLU A 329 17.46 3.16 -18.35
C GLU A 329 17.56 4.09 -17.12
N HIS A 330 18.18 3.65 -16.03
CA HIS A 330 18.44 4.52 -14.90
C HIS A 330 19.56 5.52 -15.21
N LEU A 331 19.38 6.77 -14.75
CA LEU A 331 20.35 7.85 -14.96
C LEU A 331 21.31 8.03 -13.78
N ALA A 332 21.09 7.31 -12.71
CA ALA A 332 21.92 7.35 -11.49
C ALA A 332 21.99 5.96 -10.85
N ALA A 333 22.87 5.83 -9.85
CA ALA A 333 23.12 4.59 -9.13
C ALA A 333 21.83 3.87 -8.69
N VAL A 334 21.74 2.57 -8.96
CA VAL A 334 20.61 1.73 -8.58
C VAL A 334 20.96 1.00 -7.28
N LYS A 335 20.40 1.47 -6.15
CA LYS A 335 20.55 0.80 -4.85
C LYS A 335 19.29 0.05 -4.46
N ALA A 336 18.13 0.71 -4.58
CA ALA A 336 16.86 0.17 -4.15
C ALA A 336 16.35 -0.86 -5.16
N ILE A 337 16.18 -2.10 -4.73
CA ILE A 337 15.72 -3.20 -5.57
C ILE A 337 14.77 -4.07 -4.73
N ALA A 338 13.61 -4.41 -5.29
CA ALA A 338 12.66 -5.26 -4.60
C ALA A 338 11.84 -6.12 -5.57
N TRP A 339 11.82 -7.42 -5.34
CA TRP A 339 10.96 -8.37 -6.05
C TRP A 339 9.54 -8.34 -5.50
N SER A 340 8.55 -8.40 -6.38
CA SER A 340 7.15 -8.48 -5.98
C SER A 340 6.82 -9.89 -5.45
N PRO A 341 6.27 -10.02 -4.23
CA PRO A 341 5.83 -11.31 -3.71
C PRO A 341 4.49 -11.78 -4.32
N HIS A 342 3.79 -10.89 -5.05
CA HIS A 342 2.45 -11.16 -5.58
C HIS A 342 2.45 -11.51 -7.06
N GLN A 343 3.47 -11.10 -7.79
CA GLN A 343 3.53 -11.24 -9.23
C GLN A 343 4.92 -11.74 -9.64
N HIS A 344 4.96 -12.97 -10.16
CA HIS A 344 6.20 -13.60 -10.59
C HIS A 344 6.87 -12.80 -11.71
N GLY A 345 8.17 -12.60 -11.58
CA GLY A 345 8.96 -11.86 -12.57
C GLY A 345 8.80 -10.33 -12.53
N LEU A 346 8.04 -9.77 -11.58
CA LEU A 346 7.94 -8.33 -11.40
C LEU A 346 9.01 -7.82 -10.46
N LEU A 347 9.87 -6.95 -10.97
CA LEU A 347 10.96 -6.31 -10.25
C LEU A 347 10.73 -4.81 -10.19
N ALA A 348 10.96 -4.20 -9.04
CA ALA A 348 11.00 -2.74 -8.87
C ALA A 348 12.43 -2.29 -8.56
N SER A 349 12.86 -1.20 -9.17
CA SER A 349 14.16 -0.59 -8.91
C SER A 349 14.03 0.92 -8.71
N GLY A 350 14.90 1.49 -7.88
CA GLY A 350 14.93 2.92 -7.58
C GLY A 350 16.27 3.54 -7.94
N GLY A 351 16.22 4.68 -8.61
CA GLY A 351 17.38 5.43 -9.04
C GLY A 351 17.84 6.46 -8.01
N GLY A 352 19.12 6.80 -8.08
CA GLY A 352 19.76 7.77 -7.22
C GLY A 352 19.37 9.22 -7.49
N THR A 353 20.18 10.15 -7.02
CA THR A 353 19.85 11.60 -6.96
C THR A 353 19.53 12.21 -8.33
N ALA A 354 20.20 11.80 -9.39
CA ALA A 354 19.98 12.37 -10.73
C ALA A 354 18.80 11.72 -11.48
N ASP A 355 18.33 10.54 -11.07
CA ASP A 355 17.25 9.81 -11.73
C ASP A 355 15.89 9.99 -11.01
N GLN A 356 15.87 9.89 -9.70
CA GLN A 356 14.68 10.09 -8.84
C GLN A 356 13.46 9.22 -9.19
N CYS A 357 13.63 8.22 -10.04
CA CYS A 357 12.56 7.40 -10.57
C CYS A 357 12.51 6.02 -9.92
N ILE A 358 11.28 5.52 -9.73
CA ILE A 358 11.03 4.10 -9.49
C ILE A 358 10.62 3.49 -10.83
N ARG A 359 11.31 2.43 -11.25
CA ARG A 359 11.02 1.71 -12.49
C ARG A 359 10.58 0.29 -12.18
N PHE A 360 9.69 -0.22 -13.01
CA PHE A 360 9.14 -1.57 -12.90
C PHE A 360 9.49 -2.37 -14.16
N TRP A 361 9.87 -3.61 -13.94
CA TRP A 361 10.40 -4.49 -14.98
C TRP A 361 9.67 -5.83 -14.98
N ASN A 362 9.36 -6.33 -16.18
CA ASN A 362 8.97 -7.71 -16.37
C ASN A 362 10.21 -8.52 -16.73
N THR A 363 10.77 -9.25 -15.78
CA THR A 363 12.00 -10.04 -16.00
C THR A 363 11.76 -11.32 -16.77
N LEU A 364 10.50 -11.72 -17.01
CA LEU A 364 10.19 -12.87 -17.86
C LEU A 364 10.29 -12.49 -19.35
N THR A 365 9.87 -11.28 -19.70
CA THR A 365 9.92 -10.77 -21.09
C THR A 365 11.10 -9.85 -21.34
N GLY A 366 11.80 -9.38 -20.30
CA GLY A 366 12.89 -8.41 -20.40
C GLY A 366 12.43 -6.98 -20.67
N GLN A 367 11.13 -6.69 -20.55
CA GLN A 367 10.58 -5.38 -20.93
C GLN A 367 10.39 -4.46 -19.74
N PRO A 368 10.65 -3.14 -19.89
CA PRO A 368 10.22 -2.14 -18.93
C PRO A 368 8.69 -2.04 -18.93
N LEU A 369 8.09 -1.87 -17.75
CA LEU A 369 6.63 -1.75 -17.60
C LEU A 369 6.22 -0.31 -17.38
N GLN A 370 6.60 0.25 -16.24
CA GLN A 370 6.17 1.58 -15.79
C GLN A 370 7.34 2.31 -15.12
N CYS A 371 7.24 3.64 -15.13
CA CYS A 371 8.17 4.51 -14.42
C CYS A 371 7.37 5.59 -13.70
N VAL A 372 7.78 5.92 -12.48
CA VAL A 372 7.22 7.04 -11.72
C VAL A 372 8.34 7.90 -11.17
N ASP A 373 8.27 9.19 -11.46
CA ASP A 373 9.14 10.19 -10.86
C ASP A 373 8.64 10.51 -9.45
N THR A 374 9.53 10.41 -8.47
CA THR A 374 9.23 10.64 -7.06
C THR A 374 9.71 11.99 -6.56
N GLY A 375 10.46 12.73 -7.38
CA GLY A 375 11.04 14.04 -7.08
C GLY A 375 12.17 14.04 -6.08
N SER A 376 12.74 12.86 -5.73
CA SER A 376 13.89 12.72 -4.83
C SER A 376 14.57 11.39 -4.97
N GLN A 377 15.82 11.30 -4.52
CA GLN A 377 16.61 10.06 -4.51
C GLN A 377 15.81 8.91 -3.88
N VAL A 378 15.73 7.77 -4.56
CA VAL A 378 15.13 6.55 -4.02
C VAL A 378 16.20 5.76 -3.27
N CYS A 379 16.05 5.67 -1.95
CA CYS A 379 17.08 5.04 -1.10
C CYS A 379 16.80 3.55 -0.88
N ASN A 380 15.53 3.18 -0.70
CA ASN A 380 15.12 1.78 -0.49
C ASN A 380 13.70 1.53 -0.97
N LEU A 381 13.38 0.26 -1.23
CA LEU A 381 12.07 -0.21 -1.70
C LEU A 381 11.67 -1.48 -0.94
N ALA A 382 10.39 -1.59 -0.60
CA ALA A 382 9.83 -2.83 -0.04
C ALA A 382 8.39 -3.05 -0.50
N TRP A 383 8.08 -4.26 -0.96
CA TRP A 383 6.72 -4.66 -1.29
C TRP A 383 5.96 -5.13 -0.05
N SER A 384 4.69 -4.78 0.03
CA SER A 384 3.81 -5.36 1.04
C SER A 384 3.67 -6.88 0.87
N LYS A 385 3.68 -7.63 1.98
CA LYS A 385 3.42 -9.08 1.97
C LYS A 385 1.94 -9.43 1.71
N HIS A 386 1.02 -8.47 1.90
CA HIS A 386 -0.42 -8.74 1.95
C HIS A 386 -1.23 -8.06 0.83
N SER A 387 -0.68 -7.05 0.19
CA SER A 387 -1.37 -6.25 -0.83
C SER A 387 -0.42 -5.81 -1.92
N ASN A 388 -0.95 -5.51 -3.11
CA ASN A 388 -0.15 -4.95 -4.20
C ASN A 388 0.20 -3.47 -3.91
N GLU A 389 0.99 -3.26 -2.86
CA GLU A 389 1.45 -1.95 -2.43
C GLU A 389 2.97 -1.98 -2.25
N LEU A 390 3.60 -0.86 -2.54
CA LEU A 390 5.05 -0.67 -2.46
C LEU A 390 5.33 0.51 -1.52
N VAL A 391 6.35 0.38 -0.71
CA VAL A 391 6.92 1.49 0.07
C VAL A 391 8.25 1.88 -0.55
N SER A 392 8.48 3.18 -0.67
CA SER A 392 9.76 3.75 -1.05
C SER A 392 10.23 4.74 -0.01
N THR A 393 11.54 4.73 0.28
CA THR A 393 12.18 5.72 1.16
C THR A 393 13.05 6.65 0.34
N HIS A 394 13.15 7.90 0.77
CA HIS A 394 13.69 8.97 -0.04
C HIS A 394 14.74 9.81 0.68
N GLY A 395 15.61 10.39 -0.12
CA GLY A 395 16.61 11.33 0.32
C GLY A 395 16.14 12.78 0.34
N TYR A 396 17.10 13.68 0.23
CA TYR A 396 16.84 15.14 0.21
C TYR A 396 15.97 15.52 -1.00
N SER A 397 15.09 16.54 -0.91
CA SER A 397 14.95 17.51 0.19
C SER A 397 13.87 17.15 1.21
N GLN A 398 13.08 16.11 1.01
CA GLN A 398 11.88 15.88 1.82
C GLN A 398 12.03 14.76 2.85
N ASN A 399 13.06 13.90 2.71
CA ASN A 399 13.34 12.80 3.63
C ASN A 399 12.07 11.98 3.96
N GLN A 400 11.33 11.61 2.93
CA GLN A 400 9.97 11.09 3.03
C GLN A 400 9.92 9.59 2.82
N ILE A 401 8.84 8.99 3.30
CA ILE A 401 8.46 7.61 3.01
C ILE A 401 7.15 7.69 2.23
N LEU A 402 7.11 7.07 1.06
CA LEU A 402 5.93 7.06 0.21
C LEU A 402 5.36 5.65 0.11
N VAL A 403 4.03 5.57 0.13
CA VAL A 403 3.30 4.32 -0.06
C VAL A 403 2.53 4.40 -1.37
N TRP A 404 2.76 3.44 -2.23
CA TRP A 404 2.22 3.38 -3.60
C TRP A 404 1.28 2.21 -3.78
N LYS A 405 0.25 2.39 -4.57
CA LYS A 405 -0.64 1.31 -5.00
C LYS A 405 -0.25 0.82 -6.38
N TYR A 406 0.18 -0.43 -6.50
CA TYR A 406 0.47 -1.04 -7.80
C TYR A 406 -0.79 -1.71 -8.38
N PRO A 407 -1.08 -1.70 -9.71
CA PRO A 407 -0.26 -1.08 -10.77
C PRO A 407 -0.57 0.40 -11.05
N SER A 408 -1.54 1.01 -10.37
CA SER A 408 -1.98 2.38 -10.66
C SER A 408 -0.96 3.46 -10.30
N LEU A 409 0.09 3.13 -9.55
CA LEU A 409 1.13 4.02 -9.03
C LEU A 409 0.58 5.25 -8.29
N LEU A 410 -0.65 5.11 -7.76
CA LEU A 410 -1.27 6.15 -6.95
C LEU A 410 -0.59 6.19 -5.58
N GLN A 411 -0.14 7.38 -5.18
CA GLN A 411 0.37 7.60 -3.84
C GLN A 411 -0.76 7.50 -2.82
N ILE A 412 -0.68 6.50 -1.92
CA ILE A 412 -1.66 6.27 -0.85
C ILE A 412 -1.36 7.15 0.36
N ALA A 413 -0.09 7.23 0.74
CA ALA A 413 0.35 7.99 1.91
C ALA A 413 1.75 8.57 1.69
N LYS A 414 2.00 9.68 2.40
CA LYS A 414 3.29 10.30 2.57
C LYS A 414 3.55 10.43 4.07
N LEU A 415 4.64 9.83 4.55
CA LEU A 415 5.08 9.86 5.93
C LEU A 415 6.36 10.70 6.00
N THR A 416 6.41 11.60 6.94
CA THR A 416 7.53 12.51 7.16
C THR A 416 7.88 12.54 8.63
N GLY A 417 9.13 12.80 8.95
CA GLY A 417 9.57 12.89 10.34
C GLY A 417 11.09 12.86 10.48
N HIS A 418 11.79 12.11 9.63
CA HIS A 418 13.24 12.09 9.59
C HIS A 418 13.80 13.44 9.13
N SER A 419 14.89 13.89 9.74
CA SER A 419 15.60 15.12 9.36
C SER A 419 16.69 14.88 8.32
N TYR A 420 17.13 13.63 8.18
CA TYR A 420 18.12 13.17 7.20
C TYR A 420 17.50 12.19 6.21
N ARG A 421 18.30 11.81 5.18
CA ARG A 421 17.90 10.82 4.17
C ARG A 421 17.46 9.52 4.84
N VAL A 422 16.33 8.99 4.42
CA VAL A 422 15.83 7.71 4.91
C VAL A 422 16.47 6.58 4.11
N LEU A 423 17.65 6.15 4.56
CA LEU A 423 18.49 5.21 3.83
C LEU A 423 18.11 3.75 4.07
N TYR A 424 17.62 3.45 5.27
CA TYR A 424 17.43 2.08 5.73
C TYR A 424 15.94 1.79 5.90
N LEU A 425 15.55 0.60 5.47
CA LEU A 425 14.17 0.13 5.49
C LEU A 425 14.17 -1.37 5.74
N ALA A 426 13.40 -1.82 6.72
CA ALA A 426 13.08 -3.23 6.90
C ALA A 426 11.60 -3.42 7.24
N MET A 427 11.06 -4.59 6.87
CA MET A 427 9.66 -4.92 7.08
C MET A 427 9.53 -5.92 8.23
N SER A 428 8.52 -5.72 9.07
CA SER A 428 8.19 -6.66 10.15
C SER A 428 7.81 -8.05 9.60
N PRO A 429 8.03 -9.12 10.39
CA PRO A 429 7.73 -10.48 9.94
C PRO A 429 6.25 -10.70 9.63
N ASP A 430 5.34 -10.00 10.33
CA ASP A 430 3.90 -10.03 10.06
C ASP A 430 3.49 -9.21 8.82
N GLY A 431 4.40 -8.39 8.27
CA GLY A 431 4.17 -7.56 7.10
C GLY A 431 3.25 -6.36 7.34
N GLU A 432 2.96 -5.97 8.58
CA GLU A 432 2.09 -4.84 8.91
C GLU A 432 2.87 -3.54 9.16
N ALA A 433 4.03 -3.65 9.77
CA ALA A 433 4.88 -2.53 10.12
C ALA A 433 6.16 -2.48 9.27
N ILE A 434 6.73 -1.30 9.18
CA ILE A 434 8.07 -1.05 8.67
C ILE A 434 8.88 -0.31 9.72
N VAL A 435 10.19 -0.52 9.71
CA VAL A 435 11.16 0.31 10.40
C VAL A 435 11.98 1.07 9.37
N THR A 436 12.22 2.33 9.64
CA THR A 436 13.08 3.19 8.81
C THR A 436 14.18 3.79 9.66
N GLY A 437 15.37 3.86 9.09
CA GLY A 437 16.55 4.47 9.72
C GLY A 437 17.15 5.56 8.85
N ALA A 438 17.66 6.58 9.47
CA ALA A 438 18.29 7.72 8.83
C ALA A 438 19.53 8.19 9.62
N GLY A 439 20.36 9.03 9.00
CA GLY A 439 21.51 9.64 9.66
C GLY A 439 21.15 10.66 10.77
N ASP A 440 19.88 10.82 11.09
CA ASP A 440 19.42 11.50 12.30
C ASP A 440 19.53 10.65 13.57
N GLU A 441 20.22 9.49 13.44
CA GLU A 441 20.44 8.54 14.51
C GLU A 441 19.15 8.01 15.16
N THR A 442 18.04 7.97 14.39
CA THR A 442 16.77 7.45 14.86
C THR A 442 16.25 6.31 13.99
N LEU A 443 15.65 5.32 14.66
CA LEU A 443 14.84 4.28 14.03
C LEU A 443 13.37 4.56 14.32
N ARG A 444 12.58 4.68 13.26
CA ARG A 444 11.15 4.98 13.36
C ARG A 444 10.31 3.86 12.84
N PHE A 445 9.31 3.47 13.63
CA PHE A 445 8.42 2.35 13.34
C PHE A 445 7.04 2.87 12.92
N TRP A 446 6.54 2.35 11.79
CA TRP A 446 5.31 2.82 11.16
C TRP A 446 4.37 1.65 10.87
N ASN A 447 3.09 1.76 11.23
CA ASN A 447 2.06 0.84 10.79
C ASN A 447 1.56 1.26 9.42
N VAL A 448 2.04 0.60 8.37
CA VAL A 448 1.79 0.99 6.98
C VAL A 448 0.79 0.05 6.32
N PHE A 449 0.91 -1.24 6.54
CA PHE A 449 0.10 -2.26 5.90
C PHE A 449 -0.92 -2.86 6.87
N SER A 450 -1.98 -3.44 6.33
CA SER A 450 -2.98 -4.15 7.13
C SER A 450 -3.25 -5.52 6.55
N LYS A 451 -3.40 -6.53 7.40
CA LYS A 451 -3.88 -7.85 6.98
C LYS A 451 -5.29 -7.72 6.42
N THR A 452 -5.50 -8.11 5.18
CA THR A 452 -6.85 -8.23 4.62
C THR A 452 -7.54 -9.44 5.25
N ARG A 453 -8.80 -9.28 5.69
CA ARG A 453 -9.60 -10.37 6.30
C ARG A 453 -9.70 -11.63 5.43
N SER A 454 -9.49 -11.52 4.12
CA SER A 454 -9.53 -12.66 3.18
C SER A 454 -8.33 -13.60 3.27
N THR A 455 -7.18 -13.13 3.79
CA THR A 455 -5.97 -13.96 3.92
C THR A 455 -6.05 -14.98 5.04
N LYS A 456 -6.95 -14.80 6.02
CA LYS A 456 -7.15 -15.79 7.09
C LYS A 456 -7.74 -17.13 6.60
N LEU A 457 -8.52 -17.09 5.51
CA LEU A 457 -9.12 -18.30 4.92
C LEU A 457 -8.17 -19.02 3.95
N THR A 458 -7.30 -18.28 3.26
CA THR A 458 -6.35 -18.88 2.30
C THR A 458 -5.10 -19.43 2.97
N CYS A 459 -4.61 -18.85 4.07
CA CYS A 459 -3.47 -19.40 4.82
C CYS A 459 -3.79 -20.72 5.52
N SER A 460 -5.04 -20.90 6.04
CA SER A 460 -5.42 -22.19 6.65
C SER A 460 -5.56 -23.32 5.62
N LEU A 461 -6.00 -22.98 4.39
CA LEU A 461 -6.13 -23.97 3.30
C LEU A 461 -4.80 -24.29 2.60
N ALA A 462 -3.85 -23.35 2.58
CA ALA A 462 -2.52 -23.57 2.03
C ALA A 462 -1.64 -24.41 2.98
N TYR A 463 -1.79 -24.24 4.29
CA TYR A 463 -1.06 -25.03 5.27
C TYR A 463 -1.55 -26.48 5.33
N ASP A 464 -2.85 -26.70 5.06
CA ASP A 464 -3.44 -28.06 5.05
C ASP A 464 -3.15 -28.83 3.74
N ARG A 465 -2.76 -28.14 2.65
CA ARG A 465 -2.36 -28.79 1.39
C ARG A 465 -0.87 -29.10 1.28
N GLY A 466 -0.02 -28.49 2.12
CA GLY A 466 1.43 -28.73 2.17
C GLY A 466 1.86 -29.91 3.06
N ALA A 467 0.95 -30.45 3.89
CA ALA A 467 1.25 -31.51 4.86
C ALA A 467 0.90 -32.92 4.40
N LYS A 468 0.60 -33.14 3.11
CA LYS A 468 0.40 -34.49 2.54
C LYS A 468 1.29 -34.69 1.33
N GLY A 469 2.57 -34.75 1.56
CA GLY A 469 3.56 -35.27 0.63
C GLY A 469 4.25 -36.46 1.30
N ASN A 470 3.84 -37.63 0.91
CA ASN A 470 4.25 -38.93 1.42
C ASN A 470 5.75 -39.15 1.30
N VAL A 471 6.31 -39.60 2.40
CA VAL A 471 7.49 -40.46 2.45
C VAL A 471 7.10 -41.80 1.81
N GLU A 472 7.72 -42.18 0.69
CA GLU A 472 7.92 -43.54 0.30
C GLU A 472 9.38 -43.74 -0.10
N LEU A 473 9.98 -44.63 0.65
CA LEU A 473 11.29 -45.20 0.45
C LEU A 473 11.25 -46.18 -0.74
N GLY A 474 12.22 -46.08 -1.63
CA GLY A 474 12.56 -46.99 -2.66
C GLY A 474 13.96 -46.67 -3.16
#